data_3c354da54796e115931985136f06ff22
#
_entry.id   3c354da54796e115931985136f06ff22
#
_cell.length_a   1.000
_cell.length_b   1.000
_cell.length_c   1.000
_cell.angle_alpha   90.00
_cell.angle_beta   90.00
_cell.angle_gamma   90.00
#
_symmetry.space_group_name_H-M   'P 1'
#
loop_
_entity.id
_entity.type
_entity.pdbx_description
1 polymer ?
#
loop_
_entity_poly.entity_id
_entity_poly.type
_entity_poly.pdbx_seq_one_letter_code
_entity_poly.pdbx_strand_id
1 'polypeptide(L)'
;MSTQLNKKSVARNYAFLAVMLGSMVLGSIVGWIFPQELDADGNVISAGATVLEPLGTLFLNMMFCIVVPMVFSSIAGSVATMKSRKRAGKIMGTTVLTFIITGAIAAVIMIVIMKIFPPVLEPWSNLTEGVVDDPISIPDLIVNFFTVGDFSALLSRSAMLPLIVFSILFGFGVNLGPGPDSLIAKFLTSLSDAMMKVVQLVTYYAPIAFFGFFANLVATYGSQIAQDYARALIVYYPLCFIYIFVAFPLFAWFGGGKGAVKEMFKHIARPAITSLGTCSSVATIPTNMEEAEATGISKDVSEIVVPLGATMHMDGSCFSCILKIVFLFGVFGKPFDSVGDMALMVVVAVLSSVGMSGVPGGGYIGEFIMCSVFFPDQLAIAYPIAITIGNLVDPPATMINSSGDYVVSYVVSRFVDGKNWFQKVLASRNS
;
A
#
# COMPACT_ATOMS: atom_id res chain seq x y z
N MET A 1 -14.81 26.09 -11.21
CA MET A 1 -13.46 25.75 -11.74
C MET A 1 -12.93 24.42 -11.19
N SER A 2 -13.26 24.01 -9.96
CA SER A 2 -12.84 22.75 -9.32
C SER A 2 -13.37 21.46 -9.99
N THR A 3 -14.60 21.43 -10.46
CA THR A 3 -15.23 20.23 -11.03
C THR A 3 -14.69 19.82 -12.42
N GLN A 4 -14.21 20.76 -13.23
CA GLN A 4 -13.62 20.44 -14.54
C GLN A 4 -12.17 19.98 -14.44
N LEU A 5 -11.39 20.50 -13.48
CA LEU A 5 -10.03 20.05 -13.19
C LEU A 5 -10.01 18.59 -12.68
N ASN A 6 -11.01 18.22 -11.89
CA ASN A 6 -11.16 16.86 -11.36
C ASN A 6 -11.47 15.84 -12.48
N LYS A 7 -12.38 16.16 -13.42
CA LYS A 7 -12.71 15.26 -14.55
C LYS A 7 -11.53 14.97 -15.46
N LYS A 8 -10.67 15.96 -15.78
CA LYS A 8 -9.47 15.75 -16.60
C LYS A 8 -8.40 14.91 -15.91
N SER A 9 -8.23 15.08 -14.59
CA SER A 9 -7.30 14.27 -13.80
C SER A 9 -7.74 12.81 -13.72
N VAL A 10 -9.02 12.57 -13.44
CA VAL A 10 -9.65 11.25 -13.42
C VAL A 10 -9.51 10.55 -14.77
N ALA A 11 -9.88 11.23 -15.88
CA ALA A 11 -9.75 10.67 -17.22
C ALA A 11 -8.30 10.30 -17.57
N ARG A 12 -7.32 11.10 -17.14
CA ARG A 12 -5.89 10.83 -17.39
C ARG A 12 -5.40 9.61 -16.60
N ASN A 13 -5.83 9.45 -15.36
CA ASN A 13 -5.46 8.29 -14.53
C ASN A 13 -6.04 6.99 -15.10
N TYR A 14 -7.32 6.99 -15.50
CA TYR A 14 -7.91 5.83 -16.16
C TYR A 14 -7.30 5.54 -17.53
N ALA A 15 -6.95 6.57 -18.31
CA ALA A 15 -6.23 6.40 -19.57
C ALA A 15 -4.87 5.74 -19.34
N PHE A 16 -4.11 6.17 -18.33
CA PHE A 16 -2.84 5.55 -17.97
C PHE A 16 -3.02 4.09 -17.54
N LEU A 17 -3.99 3.82 -16.66
CA LEU A 17 -4.34 2.45 -16.25
C LEU A 17 -4.72 1.57 -17.46
N ALA A 18 -5.53 2.10 -18.38
CA ALA A 18 -5.91 1.39 -19.60
C ALA A 18 -4.70 1.08 -20.51
N VAL A 19 -3.76 2.03 -20.64
CA VAL A 19 -2.50 1.82 -21.38
C VAL A 19 -1.65 0.74 -20.71
N MET A 20 -1.53 0.76 -19.38
CA MET A 20 -0.82 -0.27 -18.61
C MET A 20 -1.42 -1.66 -18.83
N LEU A 21 -2.74 -1.79 -18.65
CA LEU A 21 -3.44 -3.06 -18.89
C LEU A 21 -3.32 -3.52 -20.33
N GLY A 22 -3.45 -2.60 -21.29
CA GLY A 22 -3.24 -2.88 -22.71
C GLY A 22 -1.82 -3.40 -23.00
N SER A 23 -0.81 -2.82 -22.37
CA SER A 23 0.59 -3.26 -22.50
C SER A 23 0.80 -4.66 -21.92
N MET A 24 0.20 -4.96 -20.76
CA MET A 24 0.22 -6.30 -20.15
C MET A 24 -0.43 -7.35 -21.05
N VAL A 25 -1.64 -7.05 -21.58
CA VAL A 25 -2.36 -7.93 -22.50
C VAL A 25 -1.57 -8.18 -23.78
N LEU A 26 -1.04 -7.12 -24.40
CA LEU A 26 -0.22 -7.24 -25.60
C LEU A 26 1.06 -8.03 -25.34
N GLY A 27 1.74 -7.78 -24.23
CA GLY A 27 2.90 -8.57 -23.81
C GLY A 27 2.55 -10.04 -23.60
N SER A 28 1.44 -10.32 -22.93
CA SER A 28 0.95 -11.70 -22.72
C SER A 28 0.64 -12.41 -24.04
N ILE A 29 0.03 -11.72 -25.00
CA ILE A 29 -0.24 -12.27 -26.33
C ILE A 29 1.07 -12.61 -27.06
N VAL A 30 2.06 -11.69 -26.99
CA VAL A 30 3.38 -11.93 -27.60
C VAL A 30 4.10 -13.10 -26.94
N GLY A 31 4.06 -13.21 -25.61
CA GLY A 31 4.62 -14.33 -24.86
C GLY A 31 3.95 -15.67 -25.21
N TRP A 32 2.63 -15.65 -25.42
CA TRP A 32 1.89 -16.84 -25.82
C TRP A 32 2.18 -17.28 -27.26
N ILE A 33 2.36 -16.33 -28.18
CA ILE A 33 2.69 -16.62 -29.61
C ILE A 33 4.13 -17.12 -29.74
N PHE A 34 5.04 -16.57 -28.92
CA PHE A 34 6.47 -16.87 -28.95
C PHE A 34 6.94 -17.43 -27.60
N PRO A 35 6.51 -18.66 -27.23
CA PRO A 35 6.91 -19.27 -25.96
C PRO A 35 8.42 -19.57 -25.96
N GLN A 36 8.98 -19.68 -24.76
CA GLN A 36 10.31 -20.24 -24.57
C GLN A 36 10.25 -21.77 -24.83
N GLU A 37 11.17 -22.28 -25.63
CA GLU A 37 11.30 -23.71 -25.90
C GLU A 37 12.56 -24.26 -25.21
N LEU A 38 12.41 -25.33 -24.45
CA LEU A 38 13.48 -26.02 -23.77
C LEU A 38 13.65 -27.42 -24.39
N ASP A 39 14.89 -27.95 -24.38
CA ASP A 39 15.14 -29.35 -24.69
C ASP A 39 14.81 -30.27 -23.51
N ALA A 40 14.98 -31.58 -23.69
CA ALA A 40 14.72 -32.55 -22.65
C ALA A 40 15.65 -32.44 -21.43
N ASP A 41 16.78 -31.75 -21.57
CA ASP A 41 17.77 -31.51 -20.54
C ASP A 41 17.59 -30.11 -19.88
N GLY A 42 16.55 -29.35 -20.28
CA GLY A 42 16.24 -28.02 -19.76
C GLY A 42 17.01 -26.86 -20.37
N ASN A 43 17.78 -27.10 -21.45
CA ASN A 43 18.50 -26.01 -22.13
C ASN A 43 17.57 -25.27 -23.11
N VAL A 44 17.78 -23.97 -23.26
CA VAL A 44 16.98 -23.10 -24.12
C VAL A 44 17.27 -23.39 -25.60
N ILE A 45 16.29 -23.99 -26.32
CA ILE A 45 16.31 -24.16 -27.78
C ILE A 45 15.93 -22.84 -28.47
N SER A 46 14.85 -22.20 -27.97
CA SER A 46 14.36 -20.90 -28.45
C SER A 46 14.03 -20.00 -27.25
N ALA A 47 14.61 -18.83 -27.25
CA ALA A 47 14.33 -17.84 -26.23
C ALA A 47 12.90 -17.25 -26.33
N GLY A 48 12.26 -17.32 -27.53
CA GLY A 48 10.93 -16.76 -27.72
C GLY A 48 10.85 -15.29 -27.30
N ALA A 49 9.78 -14.94 -26.62
CA ALA A 49 9.57 -13.57 -26.13
C ALA A 49 10.38 -13.21 -24.87
N THR A 50 11.17 -14.13 -24.30
CA THR A 50 12.04 -13.82 -23.14
C THR A 50 13.14 -12.80 -23.49
N VAL A 51 13.48 -12.63 -24.77
CA VAL A 51 14.37 -11.57 -25.24
C VAL A 51 13.90 -10.15 -24.89
N LEU A 52 12.63 -9.99 -24.50
CA LEU A 52 12.06 -8.71 -24.09
C LEU A 52 12.23 -8.41 -22.59
N GLU A 53 12.76 -9.36 -21.81
CA GLU A 53 13.02 -9.21 -20.35
C GLU A 53 13.79 -7.91 -20.02
N PRO A 54 14.83 -7.48 -20.77
CA PRO A 54 15.57 -6.27 -20.44
C PRO A 54 14.71 -5.00 -20.35
N LEU A 55 13.56 -4.95 -21.02
CA LEU A 55 12.62 -3.83 -20.91
C LEU A 55 12.04 -3.73 -19.50
N GLY A 56 11.67 -4.86 -18.91
CA GLY A 56 11.20 -4.94 -17.51
C GLY A 56 12.31 -4.67 -16.52
N THR A 57 13.47 -5.30 -16.70
CA THR A 57 14.63 -5.19 -15.81
C THR A 57 15.15 -3.74 -15.72
N LEU A 58 15.11 -2.97 -16.80
CA LEU A 58 15.48 -1.54 -16.77
C LEU A 58 14.57 -0.75 -15.79
N PHE A 59 13.25 -0.95 -15.85
CA PHE A 59 12.30 -0.32 -14.95
C PHE A 59 12.58 -0.71 -13.49
N LEU A 60 12.78 -1.99 -13.22
CA LEU A 60 13.06 -2.49 -11.89
C LEU A 60 14.32 -1.84 -11.29
N ASN A 61 15.41 -1.79 -12.06
CA ASN A 61 16.66 -1.20 -11.61
C ASN A 61 16.51 0.31 -11.33
N MET A 62 15.76 1.03 -12.15
CA MET A 62 15.43 2.44 -11.87
C MET A 62 14.64 2.58 -10.58
N MET A 63 13.63 1.74 -10.35
CA MET A 63 12.85 1.76 -9.10
C MET A 63 13.71 1.40 -7.89
N PHE A 64 14.56 0.39 -7.98
CA PHE A 64 15.46 -0.03 -6.89
C PHE A 64 16.40 1.09 -6.41
N CYS A 65 16.86 1.95 -7.33
CA CYS A 65 17.69 3.11 -6.97
C CYS A 65 16.95 4.18 -6.16
N ILE A 66 15.63 4.25 -6.29
CA ILE A 66 14.81 5.30 -5.66
C ILE A 66 14.33 4.90 -4.26
N VAL A 67 14.14 3.59 -4.02
CA VAL A 67 13.42 3.10 -2.83
C VAL A 67 14.07 3.55 -1.51
N VAL A 68 15.35 3.33 -1.33
CA VAL A 68 16.05 3.66 -0.06
C VAL A 68 15.95 5.15 0.29
N PRO A 69 16.36 6.10 -0.59
CA PRO A 69 16.24 7.52 -0.28
C PRO A 69 14.80 7.99 -0.10
N MET A 70 13.86 7.35 -0.79
CA MET A 70 12.44 7.70 -0.68
C MET A 70 11.83 7.22 0.63
N VAL A 71 12.03 5.96 1.03
CA VAL A 71 11.55 5.42 2.31
C VAL A 71 12.10 6.25 3.47
N PHE A 72 13.42 6.51 3.46
CA PHE A 72 14.05 7.31 4.50
C PHE A 72 13.45 8.72 4.58
N SER A 73 13.43 9.45 3.46
CA SER A 73 13.00 10.86 3.47
C SER A 73 11.51 11.02 3.74
N SER A 74 10.66 10.13 3.22
CA SER A 74 9.21 10.18 3.42
C SER A 74 8.84 9.93 4.88
N ILE A 75 9.34 8.85 5.49
CA ILE A 75 9.00 8.49 6.87
C ILE A 75 9.64 9.49 7.84
N ALA A 76 10.94 9.74 7.72
CA ALA A 76 11.63 10.69 8.61
C ALA A 76 11.07 12.11 8.46
N GLY A 77 10.74 12.55 7.24
CA GLY A 77 10.14 13.86 6.98
C GLY A 77 8.76 14.00 7.60
N SER A 78 7.90 13.00 7.47
CA SER A 78 6.58 12.98 8.07
C SER A 78 6.63 13.07 9.60
N VAL A 79 7.50 12.30 10.25
CA VAL A 79 7.68 12.32 11.70
C VAL A 79 8.34 13.64 12.16
N ALA A 80 9.35 14.13 11.43
CA ALA A 80 10.09 15.35 11.78
C ALA A 80 9.20 16.60 11.79
N THR A 81 8.21 16.69 10.91
CA THR A 81 7.34 17.87 10.75
C THR A 81 6.11 17.88 11.64
N MET A 82 5.93 16.87 12.49
CA MET A 82 4.80 16.80 13.42
C MET A 82 4.81 17.96 14.43
N LYS A 83 3.75 18.81 14.42
CA LYS A 83 3.62 19.97 15.32
C LYS A 83 2.82 19.60 16.58
N SER A 84 3.46 19.67 17.74
CA SER A 84 2.87 19.30 19.03
C SER A 84 2.37 20.52 19.82
N ARG A 85 1.05 20.80 19.78
CA ARG A 85 0.32 21.45 20.90
C ARG A 85 -0.40 20.36 21.68
N LYS A 86 -0.64 20.54 23.00
CA LYS A 86 -1.23 19.47 23.87
C LYS A 86 -2.45 18.76 23.29
N ARG A 87 -3.42 19.51 22.69
CA ARG A 87 -4.60 18.93 22.05
C ARG A 87 -4.26 18.29 20.71
N ALA A 88 -3.47 18.95 19.86
CA ALA A 88 -3.00 18.41 18.60
C ALA A 88 -2.16 17.15 18.79
N GLY A 89 -1.30 17.10 19.82
CA GLY A 89 -0.53 15.91 20.18
C GLY A 89 -1.43 14.72 20.57
N LYS A 90 -2.53 15.00 21.32
CA LYS A 90 -3.52 13.96 21.67
C LYS A 90 -4.26 13.46 20.43
N ILE A 91 -4.72 14.37 19.55
CA ILE A 91 -5.37 14.00 18.29
C ILE A 91 -4.41 13.13 17.46
N MET A 92 -3.19 13.61 17.24
CA MET A 92 -2.19 12.90 16.42
C MET A 92 -1.84 11.52 16.98
N GLY A 93 -1.54 11.40 18.29
CA GLY A 93 -1.22 10.12 18.90
C GLY A 93 -2.37 9.13 18.83
N THR A 94 -3.62 9.61 19.08
CA THR A 94 -4.82 8.77 18.94
C THR A 94 -5.03 8.34 17.49
N THR A 95 -4.78 9.23 16.53
CA THR A 95 -4.92 8.98 15.09
C THR A 95 -3.96 7.90 14.63
N VAL A 96 -2.66 8.06 14.90
CA VAL A 96 -1.63 7.08 14.51
C VAL A 96 -1.92 5.71 15.13
N LEU A 97 -2.26 5.68 16.43
CA LEU A 97 -2.62 4.42 17.08
C LEU A 97 -3.86 3.76 16.43
N THR A 98 -4.87 4.55 16.07
CA THR A 98 -6.07 4.04 15.40
C THR A 98 -5.73 3.48 14.03
N PHE A 99 -4.89 4.16 13.23
CA PHE A 99 -4.45 3.68 11.92
C PHE A 99 -3.68 2.35 12.01
N ILE A 100 -2.79 2.21 12.98
CA ILE A 100 -2.08 0.95 13.22
C ILE A 100 -3.06 -0.18 13.55
N ILE A 101 -4.04 0.09 14.41
CA ILE A 101 -5.04 -0.91 14.84
C ILE A 101 -5.94 -1.30 13.66
N THR A 102 -6.47 -0.34 12.90
CA THR A 102 -7.36 -0.65 11.76
C THR A 102 -6.61 -1.37 10.65
N GLY A 103 -5.38 -0.96 10.33
CA GLY A 103 -4.52 -1.66 9.38
C GLY A 103 -4.18 -3.09 9.79
N ALA A 104 -3.91 -3.32 11.09
CA ALA A 104 -3.69 -4.67 11.60
C ALA A 104 -4.97 -5.52 11.53
N ILE A 105 -6.14 -4.96 11.84
CA ILE A 105 -7.44 -5.64 11.69
C ILE A 105 -7.66 -5.99 10.21
N ALA A 106 -7.42 -5.07 9.30
CA ALA A 106 -7.52 -5.30 7.86
C ALA A 106 -6.59 -6.45 7.42
N ALA A 107 -5.32 -6.42 7.80
CA ALA A 107 -4.37 -7.48 7.48
C ALA A 107 -4.83 -8.86 7.99
N VAL A 108 -5.30 -8.95 9.24
CA VAL A 108 -5.81 -10.21 9.83
C VAL A 108 -7.04 -10.71 9.08
N ILE A 109 -8.00 -9.83 8.74
CA ILE A 109 -9.17 -10.20 7.94
C ILE A 109 -8.71 -10.82 6.61
N MET A 110 -7.77 -10.17 5.93
CA MET A 110 -7.29 -10.67 4.64
C MET A 110 -6.54 -12.00 4.77
N ILE A 111 -5.75 -12.21 5.82
CA ILE A 111 -5.12 -13.51 6.12
C ILE A 111 -6.17 -14.62 6.23
N VAL A 112 -7.25 -14.38 6.97
CA VAL A 112 -8.34 -15.36 7.11
C VAL A 112 -9.00 -15.64 5.77
N ILE A 113 -9.28 -14.61 4.97
CA ILE A 113 -9.87 -14.76 3.63
C ILE A 113 -8.94 -15.56 2.70
N MET A 114 -7.63 -15.28 2.73
CA MET A 114 -6.65 -15.99 1.90
C MET A 114 -6.46 -17.45 2.31
N LYS A 115 -6.71 -17.81 3.57
CA LYS A 115 -6.77 -19.21 4.02
C LYS A 115 -7.96 -19.97 3.42
N ILE A 116 -9.09 -19.28 3.24
CA ILE A 116 -10.32 -19.87 2.72
C ILE A 116 -10.30 -19.88 1.18
N PHE A 117 -9.78 -18.81 0.57
CA PHE A 117 -9.77 -18.60 -0.87
C PHE A 117 -8.36 -18.29 -1.37
N PRO A 118 -7.46 -19.28 -1.46
CA PRO A 118 -6.10 -19.05 -1.94
C PRO A 118 -6.11 -18.56 -3.40
N PRO A 119 -5.33 -17.52 -3.74
CA PRO A 119 -5.35 -16.94 -5.09
C PRO A 119 -4.60 -17.80 -6.12
N VAL A 120 -3.61 -18.57 -5.69
CA VAL A 120 -2.84 -19.51 -6.51
C VAL A 120 -3.05 -20.90 -5.94
N LEU A 121 -3.39 -21.87 -6.79
CA LEU A 121 -3.67 -23.25 -6.35
C LEU A 121 -2.50 -24.20 -6.59
N GLU A 122 -1.72 -23.95 -7.62
CA GLU A 122 -0.57 -24.77 -8.00
C GLU A 122 0.63 -23.86 -8.25
N PRO A 123 1.81 -24.20 -7.74
CA PRO A 123 3.04 -23.43 -8.00
C PRO A 123 3.29 -23.30 -9.51
N TRP A 124 3.87 -22.17 -9.92
CA TRP A 124 4.25 -22.01 -11.32
C TRP A 124 5.44 -22.90 -11.65
N SER A 125 5.33 -23.66 -12.74
CA SER A 125 6.39 -24.54 -13.22
C SER A 125 7.63 -23.74 -13.62
N ASN A 126 8.83 -24.34 -13.43
CA ASN A 126 10.13 -23.77 -13.77
C ASN A 126 10.63 -22.60 -12.89
N LEU A 127 9.99 -22.34 -11.75
CA LEU A 127 10.64 -21.53 -10.72
C LEU A 127 11.67 -22.39 -10.00
N THR A 128 12.91 -21.93 -9.95
CA THR A 128 13.94 -22.54 -9.09
C THR A 128 13.43 -22.52 -7.66
N GLU A 129 13.35 -23.70 -7.01
CA GLU A 129 13.07 -23.80 -5.59
C GLU A 129 14.06 -22.87 -4.87
N GLY A 130 13.55 -21.82 -4.26
CA GLY A 130 14.35 -20.99 -3.37
C GLY A 130 14.86 -21.90 -2.27
N VAL A 131 16.13 -21.80 -1.95
CA VAL A 131 16.73 -22.51 -0.83
C VAL A 131 15.83 -22.27 0.38
N VAL A 132 15.32 -23.36 0.96
CA VAL A 132 14.59 -23.28 2.24
C VAL A 132 15.66 -22.92 3.27
N ASP A 133 15.74 -21.63 3.60
CA ASP A 133 16.62 -21.19 4.68
C ASP A 133 16.21 -21.88 5.99
N ASP A 134 17.20 -22.29 6.76
CA ASP A 134 16.97 -22.79 8.11
C ASP A 134 16.08 -21.81 8.89
N PRO A 135 15.13 -22.29 9.70
CA PRO A 135 14.22 -21.44 10.44
C PRO A 135 15.02 -20.46 11.31
N ILE A 136 14.95 -19.17 10.94
CA ILE A 136 15.59 -18.09 11.69
C ILE A 136 15.02 -18.11 13.11
N SER A 137 15.89 -18.05 14.12
CA SER A 137 15.44 -18.01 15.51
C SER A 137 14.62 -16.73 15.80
N ILE A 138 13.58 -16.81 16.61
CA ILE A 138 12.74 -15.63 16.95
C ILE A 138 13.57 -14.46 17.50
N PRO A 139 14.58 -14.63 18.37
CA PRO A 139 15.46 -13.54 18.81
C PRO A 139 16.22 -12.89 17.66
N ASP A 140 16.77 -13.66 16.74
CA ASP A 140 17.51 -13.13 15.57
C ASP A 140 16.57 -12.40 14.61
N LEU A 141 15.35 -12.90 14.44
CA LEU A 141 14.29 -12.20 13.68
C LEU A 141 14.01 -10.83 14.28
N ILE A 142 13.87 -10.71 15.60
CA ILE A 142 13.64 -9.43 16.28
C ILE A 142 14.84 -8.49 16.08
N VAL A 143 16.07 -8.97 16.29
CA VAL A 143 17.27 -8.15 16.11
C VAL A 143 17.39 -7.66 14.68
N ASN A 144 17.26 -8.55 13.70
CA ASN A 144 17.36 -8.23 12.27
C ASN A 144 16.20 -7.33 11.78
N PHE A 145 15.03 -7.38 12.44
CA PHE A 145 13.92 -6.49 12.17
C PHE A 145 14.22 -5.03 12.55
N PHE A 146 14.85 -4.84 13.72
CA PHE A 146 15.06 -3.50 14.27
C PHE A 146 16.39 -2.86 13.91
N THR A 147 17.42 -3.67 13.61
CA THR A 147 18.81 -3.18 13.54
C THR A 147 19.62 -3.80 12.42
N VAL A 148 20.69 -3.11 12.04
CA VAL A 148 21.80 -3.61 11.21
C VAL A 148 23.13 -3.23 11.86
N GLY A 149 24.23 -3.86 11.43
CA GLY A 149 25.54 -3.72 12.07
C GLY A 149 26.17 -2.33 11.95
N ASP A 150 25.86 -1.59 10.89
CA ASP A 150 26.36 -0.23 10.70
C ASP A 150 25.41 0.63 9.82
N PHE A 151 25.70 1.94 9.74
CA PHE A 151 24.88 2.88 8.98
C PHE A 151 24.89 2.61 7.47
N SER A 152 25.99 2.11 6.92
CA SER A 152 26.09 1.81 5.50
C SER A 152 25.14 0.68 5.09
N ALA A 153 24.95 -0.30 5.97
CA ALA A 153 24.03 -1.41 5.77
C ALA A 153 22.56 -0.96 5.69
N LEU A 154 22.17 0.14 6.37
CA LEU A 154 20.82 0.72 6.23
C LEU A 154 20.52 1.21 4.81
N LEU A 155 21.55 1.56 4.03
CA LEU A 155 21.40 2.04 2.67
C LEU A 155 21.20 0.92 1.65
N SER A 156 21.21 -0.33 2.12
CA SER A 156 20.91 -1.50 1.31
C SER A 156 19.41 -1.74 1.23
N ARG A 157 18.94 -2.11 0.04
CA ARG A 157 17.56 -2.55 -0.19
C ARG A 157 17.17 -3.82 0.60
N SER A 158 18.14 -4.61 1.04
CA SER A 158 17.90 -5.77 1.91
C SER A 158 17.63 -5.41 3.38
N ALA A 159 17.83 -4.15 3.79
CA ALA A 159 17.65 -3.69 5.16
C ALA A 159 16.40 -2.78 5.30
N MET A 160 15.30 -3.09 4.60
CA MET A 160 14.11 -2.20 4.56
C MET A 160 13.47 -2.01 5.93
N LEU A 161 13.31 -3.08 6.72
CA LEU A 161 12.70 -2.99 8.06
C LEU A 161 13.56 -2.16 9.03
N PRO A 162 14.86 -2.43 9.19
CA PRO A 162 15.75 -1.54 9.95
C PRO A 162 15.75 -0.09 9.45
N LEU A 163 15.69 0.13 8.13
CA LEU A 163 15.61 1.47 7.54
C LEU A 163 14.35 2.21 7.98
N ILE A 164 13.18 1.55 7.98
CA ILE A 164 11.91 2.12 8.45
C ILE A 164 12.01 2.52 9.92
N VAL A 165 12.49 1.61 10.77
CA VAL A 165 12.67 1.86 12.21
C VAL A 165 13.62 3.04 12.44
N PHE A 166 14.78 3.03 11.79
CA PHE A 166 15.74 4.12 11.87
C PHE A 166 15.14 5.46 11.39
N SER A 167 14.37 5.44 10.29
CA SER A 167 13.72 6.65 9.75
C SER A 167 12.73 7.26 10.75
N ILE A 168 11.97 6.44 11.45
CA ILE A 168 11.05 6.88 12.51
C ILE A 168 11.85 7.51 13.66
N LEU A 169 12.89 6.83 14.14
CA LEU A 169 13.75 7.33 15.22
C LEU A 169 14.46 8.64 14.83
N PHE A 170 14.99 8.70 13.60
CA PHE A 170 15.64 9.91 13.07
C PHE A 170 14.64 11.07 12.98
N GLY A 171 13.43 10.81 12.49
CA GLY A 171 12.35 11.80 12.44
C GLY A 171 12.00 12.36 13.82
N PHE A 172 11.89 11.50 14.85
CA PHE A 172 11.72 11.94 16.24
C PHE A 172 12.93 12.72 16.73
N GLY A 173 14.16 12.30 16.43
CA GLY A 173 15.37 13.04 16.77
C GLY A 173 15.38 14.45 16.18
N VAL A 174 14.95 14.61 14.93
CA VAL A 174 14.81 15.95 14.30
C VAL A 174 13.68 16.75 14.95
N ASN A 175 12.53 16.14 15.21
CA ASN A 175 11.38 16.82 15.81
C ASN A 175 11.68 17.34 17.24
N LEU A 176 12.30 16.51 18.07
CA LEU A 176 12.61 16.81 19.47
C LEU A 176 13.87 17.69 19.63
N GLY A 177 14.84 17.60 18.73
CA GLY A 177 16.08 18.37 18.75
C GLY A 177 15.93 19.71 18.02
N PRO A 178 16.27 19.80 16.72
CA PRO A 178 16.22 21.07 15.98
C PRO A 178 14.79 21.57 15.71
N GLY A 179 13.78 20.70 15.81
CA GLY A 179 12.36 21.04 15.72
C GLY A 179 11.74 20.88 14.31
N PRO A 180 10.39 20.93 14.26
CA PRO A 180 9.63 20.63 13.04
C PRO A 180 9.79 21.67 11.91
N ASP A 181 10.19 22.89 12.22
CA ASP A 181 10.42 23.96 11.24
C ASP A 181 11.90 24.09 10.82
N SER A 182 12.77 23.18 11.28
CA SER A 182 14.21 23.18 11.02
C SER A 182 14.57 22.93 9.55
N LEU A 183 15.81 23.27 9.19
CA LEU A 183 16.34 23.00 7.85
C LEU A 183 16.35 21.49 7.53
N ILE A 184 16.64 20.65 8.52
CA ILE A 184 16.66 19.18 8.34
C ILE A 184 15.24 18.68 8.04
N ALA A 185 14.22 19.11 8.78
CA ALA A 185 12.84 18.74 8.55
C ALA A 185 12.37 19.16 7.14
N LYS A 186 12.68 20.40 6.73
CA LYS A 186 12.38 20.90 5.38
C LYS A 186 13.14 20.15 4.29
N PHE A 187 14.42 19.82 4.53
CA PHE A 187 15.23 19.03 3.59
C PHE A 187 14.62 17.65 3.37
N LEU A 188 14.23 16.94 4.44
CA LEU A 188 13.63 15.60 4.33
C LEU A 188 12.32 15.66 3.54
N THR A 189 11.45 16.63 3.79
CA THR A 189 10.20 16.80 3.05
C THR A 189 10.46 17.11 1.58
N SER A 190 11.38 18.04 1.28
CA SER A 190 11.74 18.40 -0.10
C SER A 190 12.41 17.23 -0.84
N LEU A 191 13.21 16.42 -0.15
CA LEU A 191 13.82 15.22 -0.72
C LEU A 191 12.75 14.18 -1.05
N SER A 192 11.79 13.95 -0.16
CA SER A 192 10.65 13.07 -0.39
C SER A 192 9.84 13.50 -1.61
N ASP A 193 9.52 14.81 -1.73
CA ASP A 193 8.83 15.38 -2.89
C ASP A 193 9.61 15.18 -4.19
N ALA A 194 10.94 15.38 -4.14
CA ALA A 194 11.81 15.16 -5.29
C ALA A 194 11.83 13.69 -5.71
N MET A 195 11.99 12.76 -4.75
CA MET A 195 11.97 11.32 -5.03
C MET A 195 10.62 10.88 -5.61
N MET A 196 9.51 11.41 -5.10
CA MET A 196 8.18 11.15 -5.67
C MET A 196 8.07 11.62 -7.12
N LYS A 197 8.68 12.75 -7.48
CA LYS A 197 8.73 13.19 -8.89
C LYS A 197 9.58 12.26 -9.75
N VAL A 198 10.69 11.74 -9.22
CA VAL A 198 11.49 10.74 -9.93
C VAL A 198 10.68 9.45 -10.17
N VAL A 199 9.94 8.96 -9.16
CA VAL A 199 9.02 7.82 -9.34
C VAL A 199 8.02 8.10 -10.46
N GLN A 200 7.38 9.28 -10.46
CA GLN A 200 6.44 9.66 -11.52
C GLN A 200 7.08 9.67 -12.91
N LEU A 201 8.34 10.15 -13.04
CA LEU A 201 9.07 10.12 -14.31
C LEU A 201 9.37 8.69 -14.76
N VAL A 202 9.84 7.83 -13.86
CA VAL A 202 10.10 6.42 -14.15
C VAL A 202 8.81 5.68 -14.51
N THR A 203 7.69 6.03 -13.87
CA THR A 203 6.37 5.44 -14.14
C THR A 203 5.89 5.70 -15.58
N TYR A 204 6.32 6.77 -16.27
CA TYR A 204 5.99 6.95 -17.69
C TYR A 204 6.58 5.86 -18.59
N TYR A 205 7.68 5.24 -18.19
CA TYR A 205 8.27 4.11 -18.89
C TYR A 205 7.55 2.77 -18.56
N ALA A 206 6.76 2.71 -17.50
CA ALA A 206 6.11 1.48 -17.02
C ALA A 206 5.32 0.71 -18.10
N PRO A 207 4.54 1.33 -19.03
CA PRO A 207 3.85 0.57 -20.07
C PRO A 207 4.77 -0.28 -20.93
N ILE A 208 5.95 0.26 -21.30
CA ILE A 208 6.96 -0.46 -22.11
C ILE A 208 7.56 -1.59 -21.28
N ALA A 209 7.88 -1.32 -20.02
CA ALA A 209 8.43 -2.29 -19.11
C ALA A 209 7.47 -3.46 -18.86
N PHE A 210 6.18 -3.19 -18.62
CA PHE A 210 5.17 -4.22 -18.38
C PHE A 210 4.86 -5.04 -19.63
N PHE A 211 4.90 -4.43 -20.81
CA PHE A 211 4.84 -5.20 -22.06
C PHE A 211 5.95 -6.25 -22.12
N GLY A 212 7.22 -5.84 -21.93
CA GLY A 212 8.36 -6.76 -21.96
C GLY A 212 8.31 -7.80 -20.84
N PHE A 213 7.96 -7.36 -19.63
CA PHE A 213 7.85 -8.25 -18.47
C PHE A 213 6.76 -9.34 -18.67
N PHE A 214 5.57 -8.98 -19.13
CA PHE A 214 4.50 -9.94 -19.38
C PHE A 214 4.77 -10.84 -20.57
N ALA A 215 5.46 -10.35 -21.59
CA ALA A 215 5.91 -11.17 -22.70
C ALA A 215 6.87 -12.26 -22.21
N ASN A 216 7.86 -11.89 -21.39
CA ASN A 216 8.78 -12.84 -20.76
C ASN A 216 8.03 -13.82 -19.84
N LEU A 217 7.18 -13.31 -18.96
CA LEU A 217 6.47 -14.09 -17.96
C LEU A 217 5.57 -15.18 -18.60
N VAL A 218 4.78 -14.79 -19.61
CA VAL A 218 3.88 -15.75 -20.30
C VAL A 218 4.65 -16.70 -21.21
N ALA A 219 5.75 -16.24 -21.83
CA ALA A 219 6.62 -17.12 -22.61
C ALA A 219 7.24 -18.23 -21.73
N THR A 220 7.56 -17.91 -20.48
CA THR A 220 8.20 -18.83 -19.53
C THR A 220 7.18 -19.74 -18.82
N TYR A 221 6.05 -19.18 -18.33
CA TYR A 221 5.14 -19.86 -17.40
C TYR A 221 3.73 -20.16 -17.99
N GLY A 222 3.44 -19.68 -19.19
CA GLY A 222 2.18 -20.01 -19.88
C GLY A 222 0.96 -19.23 -19.40
N SER A 223 -0.25 -19.78 -19.68
CA SER A 223 -1.55 -19.10 -19.46
C SER A 223 -2.09 -19.19 -18.03
N GLN A 224 -1.46 -19.95 -17.13
CA GLN A 224 -1.88 -20.10 -15.72
C GLN A 224 -1.92 -18.75 -15.00
N ILE A 225 -1.01 -17.86 -15.35
CA ILE A 225 -0.89 -16.51 -14.82
C ILE A 225 -2.23 -15.75 -14.84
N ALA A 226 -2.92 -15.73 -15.98
CA ALA A 226 -4.17 -14.98 -16.14
C ALA A 226 -5.28 -15.49 -15.21
N GLN A 227 -5.33 -16.79 -14.95
CA GLN A 227 -6.31 -17.40 -14.05
C GLN A 227 -6.05 -17.01 -12.60
N ASP A 228 -4.79 -17.03 -12.17
CA ASP A 228 -4.41 -16.70 -10.80
C ASP A 228 -4.65 -15.20 -10.50
N TYR A 229 -4.31 -14.30 -11.45
CA TYR A 229 -4.66 -12.86 -11.30
C TYR A 229 -6.17 -12.64 -11.24
N ALA A 230 -6.95 -13.30 -12.13
CA ALA A 230 -8.41 -13.19 -12.10
C ALA A 230 -8.98 -13.66 -10.77
N ARG A 231 -8.48 -14.76 -10.21
CA ARG A 231 -8.89 -15.28 -8.91
C ARG A 231 -8.58 -14.31 -7.79
N ALA A 232 -7.38 -13.72 -7.78
CA ALA A 232 -6.98 -12.69 -6.81
C ALA A 232 -7.96 -11.51 -6.83
N LEU A 233 -8.32 -11.01 -8.02
CA LEU A 233 -9.24 -9.89 -8.17
C LEU A 233 -10.68 -10.22 -7.75
N ILE A 234 -11.18 -11.41 -8.10
CA ILE A 234 -12.52 -11.88 -7.72
C ILE A 234 -12.69 -11.97 -6.20
N VAL A 235 -11.61 -12.22 -5.46
CA VAL A 235 -11.65 -12.20 -3.99
C VAL A 235 -11.51 -10.78 -3.46
N TYR A 236 -10.58 -10.00 -4.00
CA TYR A 236 -10.22 -8.69 -3.45
C TYR A 236 -11.34 -7.64 -3.62
N TYR A 237 -11.91 -7.51 -4.82
CA TYR A 237 -12.89 -6.46 -5.10
C TYR A 237 -14.16 -6.59 -4.23
N PRO A 238 -14.84 -7.76 -4.15
CA PRO A 238 -15.97 -7.90 -3.25
C PRO A 238 -15.61 -7.65 -1.78
N LEU A 239 -14.43 -8.10 -1.33
CA LEU A 239 -14.00 -7.88 0.04
C LEU A 239 -13.88 -6.39 0.36
N CYS A 240 -13.37 -5.58 -0.54
CA CYS A 240 -13.29 -4.12 -0.36
C CYS A 240 -14.68 -3.50 -0.16
N PHE A 241 -15.67 -3.89 -0.96
CA PHE A 241 -17.03 -3.42 -0.76
C PHE A 241 -17.64 -3.93 0.55
N ILE A 242 -17.45 -5.21 0.89
CA ILE A 242 -17.90 -5.78 2.16
C ILE A 242 -17.30 -5.01 3.34
N TYR A 243 -16.04 -4.63 3.27
CA TYR A 243 -15.37 -3.87 4.33
C TYR A 243 -16.05 -2.52 4.61
N ILE A 244 -16.45 -1.79 3.56
CA ILE A 244 -17.19 -0.53 3.69
C ILE A 244 -18.55 -0.74 4.38
N PHE A 245 -19.23 -1.85 4.11
CA PHE A 245 -20.55 -2.12 4.67
C PHE A 245 -20.53 -2.84 6.02
N VAL A 246 -19.40 -3.40 6.43
CA VAL A 246 -19.28 -4.15 7.70
C VAL A 246 -18.32 -3.45 8.66
N ALA A 247 -17.07 -3.22 8.29
CA ALA A 247 -16.06 -2.67 9.20
C ALA A 247 -16.28 -1.18 9.48
N PHE A 248 -16.56 -0.39 8.46
CA PHE A 248 -16.76 1.06 8.64
C PHE A 248 -17.97 1.40 9.52
N PRO A 249 -19.15 0.73 9.39
CA PRO A 249 -20.22 0.89 10.35
C PRO A 249 -19.82 0.55 11.78
N LEU A 250 -19.01 -0.48 12.00
CA LEU A 250 -18.52 -0.84 13.33
C LEU A 250 -17.61 0.26 13.90
N PHE A 251 -16.70 0.82 13.09
CA PHE A 251 -15.84 1.93 13.52
C PHE A 251 -16.66 3.20 13.81
N ALA A 252 -17.62 3.55 12.95
CA ALA A 252 -18.50 4.69 13.17
C ALA A 252 -19.38 4.50 14.41
N TRP A 253 -19.94 3.31 14.62
CA TRP A 253 -20.71 2.99 15.81
C TRP A 253 -19.85 3.07 17.08
N PHE A 254 -18.67 2.47 17.06
CA PHE A 254 -17.72 2.58 18.16
C PHE A 254 -17.37 4.06 18.42
N GLY A 255 -17.08 4.85 17.39
CA GLY A 255 -16.66 6.24 17.50
C GLY A 255 -17.76 7.20 17.94
N GLY A 256 -18.98 7.09 17.40
CA GLY A 256 -20.07 8.06 17.57
C GLY A 256 -21.31 7.52 18.31
N GLY A 257 -21.44 6.21 18.47
CA GLY A 257 -22.59 5.59 19.15
C GLY A 257 -23.88 5.60 18.32
N LYS A 258 -25.02 5.76 19.00
CA LYS A 258 -26.36 5.71 18.37
C LYS A 258 -26.52 6.79 17.31
N GLY A 259 -26.92 6.39 16.11
CA GLY A 259 -27.15 7.27 14.96
C GLY A 259 -25.91 7.54 14.10
N ALA A 260 -24.68 7.27 14.59
CA ALA A 260 -23.45 7.53 13.86
C ALA A 260 -23.33 6.74 12.54
N VAL A 261 -23.76 5.46 12.54
CA VAL A 261 -23.77 4.64 11.32
C VAL A 261 -24.66 5.24 10.23
N LYS A 262 -25.87 5.69 10.60
CA LYS A 262 -26.77 6.34 9.65
C LYS A 262 -26.17 7.63 9.09
N GLU A 263 -25.52 8.40 9.94
CA GLU A 263 -24.88 9.66 9.50
C GLU A 263 -23.65 9.36 8.63
N MET A 264 -22.83 8.39 8.98
CA MET A 264 -21.70 7.96 8.15
C MET A 264 -22.14 7.59 6.72
N PHE A 265 -23.21 6.80 6.56
CA PHE A 265 -23.70 6.43 5.23
C PHE A 265 -24.25 7.58 4.40
N LYS A 266 -24.66 8.70 5.01
CA LYS A 266 -25.06 9.90 4.26
C LYS A 266 -23.86 10.61 3.62
N HIS A 267 -22.68 10.47 4.23
CA HIS A 267 -21.52 11.28 3.90
C HIS A 267 -20.39 10.50 3.23
N ILE A 268 -20.31 9.16 3.40
CA ILE A 268 -19.18 8.35 2.91
C ILE A 268 -19.14 8.21 1.38
N ALA A 269 -20.28 8.32 0.69
CA ALA A 269 -20.34 8.07 -0.75
C ALA A 269 -19.47 9.02 -1.58
N ARG A 270 -19.38 10.30 -1.21
CA ARG A 270 -18.58 11.30 -1.94
C ARG A 270 -17.08 10.98 -1.84
N PRO A 271 -16.48 10.80 -0.64
CA PRO A 271 -15.09 10.36 -0.53
C PRO A 271 -14.81 9.06 -1.24
N ALA A 272 -15.67 8.05 -1.08
CA ALA A 272 -15.48 6.74 -1.70
C ALA A 272 -15.46 6.82 -3.23
N ILE A 273 -16.39 7.54 -3.86
CA ILE A 273 -16.42 7.71 -5.31
C ILE A 273 -15.25 8.57 -5.79
N THR A 274 -14.89 9.62 -5.05
CA THR A 274 -13.76 10.49 -5.40
C THR A 274 -12.46 9.71 -5.39
N SER A 275 -12.20 8.94 -4.34
CA SER A 275 -10.97 8.15 -4.21
C SER A 275 -10.91 6.99 -5.20
N LEU A 276 -12.03 6.28 -5.41
CA LEU A 276 -12.15 5.24 -6.44
C LEU A 276 -11.82 5.79 -7.84
N GLY A 277 -12.32 7.01 -8.13
CA GLY A 277 -12.13 7.64 -9.44
C GLY A 277 -10.75 8.26 -9.65
N THR A 278 -10.10 8.72 -8.59
CA THR A 278 -8.80 9.41 -8.68
C THR A 278 -7.62 8.50 -8.41
N CYS A 279 -7.82 7.36 -7.77
CA CYS A 279 -6.76 6.51 -7.18
C CYS A 279 -5.80 7.36 -6.33
N SER A 280 -6.33 8.36 -5.60
CA SER A 280 -5.52 9.29 -4.81
C SER A 280 -6.21 9.72 -3.53
N SER A 281 -5.69 9.29 -2.39
CA SER A 281 -6.14 9.75 -1.07
C SER A 281 -5.87 11.25 -0.89
N VAL A 282 -4.75 11.76 -1.42
CA VAL A 282 -4.41 13.19 -1.35
C VAL A 282 -5.42 14.04 -2.12
N ALA A 283 -5.85 13.60 -3.31
CA ALA A 283 -6.88 14.31 -4.08
C ALA A 283 -8.27 14.29 -3.39
N THR A 284 -8.48 13.37 -2.45
CA THR A 284 -9.74 13.20 -1.73
C THR A 284 -9.78 13.99 -0.40
N ILE A 285 -8.63 14.52 0.08
CA ILE A 285 -8.56 15.31 1.32
C ILE A 285 -9.66 16.36 1.43
N PRO A 286 -9.88 17.25 0.44
CA PRO A 286 -10.90 18.28 0.56
C PRO A 286 -12.32 17.69 0.76
N THR A 287 -12.63 16.62 0.03
CA THR A 287 -13.95 15.96 0.12
C THR A 287 -14.13 15.31 1.50
N ASN A 288 -13.11 14.61 2.02
CA ASN A 288 -13.16 14.02 3.35
C ASN A 288 -13.34 15.08 4.45
N MET A 289 -12.65 16.23 4.33
CA MET A 289 -12.78 17.33 5.29
C MET A 289 -14.18 17.94 5.28
N GLU A 290 -14.73 18.22 4.09
CA GLU A 290 -16.11 18.72 3.94
C GLU A 290 -17.13 17.77 4.59
N GLU A 291 -17.03 16.47 4.34
CA GLU A 291 -17.95 15.48 4.90
C GLU A 291 -17.76 15.26 6.41
N ALA A 292 -16.53 15.35 6.90
CA ALA A 292 -16.24 15.30 8.33
C ALA A 292 -16.85 16.51 9.07
N GLU A 293 -16.69 17.72 8.54
CA GLU A 293 -17.30 18.94 9.09
C GLU A 293 -18.83 18.88 9.02
N ALA A 294 -19.39 18.42 7.89
CA ALA A 294 -20.84 18.25 7.72
C ALA A 294 -21.42 17.24 8.71
N THR A 295 -20.66 16.23 9.10
CA THR A 295 -21.01 15.27 10.15
C THR A 295 -21.00 15.89 11.55
N GLY A 296 -20.24 16.98 11.76
CA GLY A 296 -20.05 17.66 13.06
C GLY A 296 -18.79 17.19 13.82
N ILE A 297 -17.87 16.56 13.13
CA ILE A 297 -16.51 16.31 13.63
C ILE A 297 -15.82 17.66 13.81
N SER A 298 -15.14 17.86 14.94
CA SER A 298 -14.48 19.13 15.23
C SER A 298 -13.38 19.41 14.18
N LYS A 299 -13.28 20.67 13.77
CA LYS A 299 -12.40 21.12 12.71
C LYS A 299 -10.93 20.76 12.95
N ASP A 300 -10.45 20.88 14.18
CA ASP A 300 -9.07 20.52 14.53
C ASP A 300 -8.82 18.99 14.46
N VAL A 301 -9.85 18.16 14.63
CA VAL A 301 -9.75 16.71 14.39
C VAL A 301 -9.66 16.45 12.89
N SER A 302 -10.58 17.00 12.07
CA SER A 302 -10.57 16.77 10.62
C SER A 302 -9.30 17.28 9.95
N GLU A 303 -8.81 18.47 10.36
CA GLU A 303 -7.57 19.08 9.84
C GLU A 303 -6.29 18.29 10.14
N ILE A 304 -6.30 17.40 11.16
CA ILE A 304 -5.16 16.54 11.48
C ILE A 304 -5.39 15.14 10.94
N VAL A 305 -6.55 14.52 11.20
CA VAL A 305 -6.82 13.12 10.85
C VAL A 305 -6.80 12.90 9.34
N VAL A 306 -7.49 13.75 8.59
CA VAL A 306 -7.68 13.54 7.14
C VAL A 306 -6.38 13.69 6.35
N PRO A 307 -5.57 14.76 6.51
CA PRO A 307 -4.30 14.86 5.79
C PRO A 307 -3.27 13.81 6.24
N LEU A 308 -3.24 13.46 7.53
CA LEU A 308 -2.36 12.42 8.04
C LEU A 308 -2.79 11.04 7.50
N GLY A 309 -4.10 10.80 7.45
CA GLY A 309 -4.69 9.57 6.92
C GLY A 309 -4.37 9.36 5.45
N ALA A 310 -4.47 10.41 4.63
CA ALA A 310 -4.15 10.34 3.21
C ALA A 310 -2.72 9.83 2.91
N THR A 311 -1.83 9.80 3.91
CA THR A 311 -0.45 9.32 3.77
C THR A 311 -0.12 8.10 4.64
N MET A 312 -0.90 7.81 5.68
CA MET A 312 -0.57 6.77 6.67
C MET A 312 -1.69 5.76 6.92
N HIS A 313 -2.95 6.09 6.62
CA HIS A 313 -4.10 5.19 6.82
C HIS A 313 -4.39 4.41 5.53
N MET A 314 -3.97 3.16 5.52
CA MET A 314 -3.91 2.37 4.30
C MET A 314 -4.50 0.96 4.49
N ASP A 315 -5.73 0.85 5.04
CA ASP A 315 -6.39 -0.44 5.31
C ASP A 315 -6.55 -1.28 4.04
N GLY A 316 -6.92 -0.65 2.91
CA GLY A 316 -7.00 -1.32 1.62
C GLY A 316 -5.63 -1.76 1.09
N SER A 317 -4.58 -0.96 1.34
CA SER A 317 -3.22 -1.37 1.01
C SER A 317 -2.72 -2.51 1.90
N CYS A 318 -3.15 -2.58 3.18
CA CYS A 318 -2.89 -3.74 4.03
C CYS A 318 -3.55 -5.01 3.47
N PHE A 319 -4.79 -4.93 2.97
CA PHE A 319 -5.41 -6.05 2.23
C PHE A 319 -4.58 -6.46 1.01
N SER A 320 -4.20 -5.48 0.19
CA SER A 320 -3.41 -5.70 -1.01
C SER A 320 -2.05 -6.32 -0.70
N CYS A 321 -1.38 -5.89 0.37
CA CYS A 321 -0.10 -6.44 0.81
C CYS A 321 -0.22 -7.94 1.15
N ILE A 322 -1.21 -8.32 1.97
CA ILE A 322 -1.45 -9.72 2.33
C ILE A 322 -1.80 -10.56 1.09
N LEU A 323 -2.68 -10.05 0.20
CA LEU A 323 -3.01 -10.72 -1.05
C LEU A 323 -1.75 -11.06 -1.85
N LYS A 324 -0.86 -10.08 -2.02
CA LYS A 324 0.39 -10.22 -2.80
C LYS A 324 1.34 -11.21 -2.16
N ILE A 325 1.51 -11.17 -0.84
CA ILE A 325 2.38 -12.13 -0.14
C ILE A 325 1.86 -13.56 -0.34
N VAL A 326 0.56 -13.78 -0.12
CA VAL A 326 -0.02 -15.12 -0.25
C VAL A 326 -0.06 -15.58 -1.71
N PHE A 327 -0.29 -14.66 -2.66
CA PHE A 327 -0.18 -14.94 -4.09
C PHE A 327 1.22 -15.44 -4.44
N LEU A 328 2.25 -14.72 -4.00
CA LEU A 328 3.66 -15.09 -4.25
C LEU A 328 4.06 -16.36 -3.51
N PHE A 329 3.53 -16.60 -2.30
CA PHE A 329 3.73 -17.88 -1.61
C PHE A 329 3.20 -19.04 -2.47
N GLY A 330 2.02 -18.88 -3.06
CA GLY A 330 1.46 -19.88 -3.98
C GLY A 330 2.31 -20.04 -5.24
N VAL A 331 2.73 -18.92 -5.86
CA VAL A 331 3.59 -18.94 -7.07
C VAL A 331 4.90 -19.69 -6.83
N PHE A 332 5.55 -19.45 -5.68
CA PHE A 332 6.83 -20.09 -5.32
C PHE A 332 6.69 -21.42 -4.56
N GLY A 333 5.47 -21.93 -4.38
CA GLY A 333 5.22 -23.17 -3.65
C GLY A 333 5.56 -23.10 -2.15
N LYS A 334 5.63 -21.91 -1.57
CA LYS A 334 5.88 -21.72 -0.14
C LYS A 334 4.61 -22.03 0.67
N PRO A 335 4.69 -22.80 1.77
CA PRO A 335 3.53 -23.10 2.61
C PRO A 335 3.01 -21.83 3.31
N PHE A 336 1.67 -21.71 3.41
CA PHE A 336 1.00 -20.62 4.10
C PHE A 336 0.31 -21.14 5.38
N ASP A 337 1.07 -21.66 6.33
CA ASP A 337 0.59 -22.29 7.56
C ASP A 337 1.29 -21.83 8.83
N SER A 338 2.46 -21.19 8.73
CA SER A 338 3.22 -20.68 9.86
C SER A 338 2.52 -19.47 10.51
N VAL A 339 2.26 -19.57 11.83
CA VAL A 339 1.75 -18.44 12.64
C VAL A 339 2.77 -17.29 12.71
N GLY A 340 4.06 -17.62 12.70
CA GLY A 340 5.14 -16.63 12.68
C GLY A 340 5.10 -15.79 11.40
N ASP A 341 4.96 -16.43 10.24
CA ASP A 341 4.84 -15.72 8.95
C ASP A 341 3.59 -14.85 8.92
N MET A 342 2.45 -15.35 9.41
CA MET A 342 1.23 -14.54 9.48
C MET A 342 1.39 -13.32 10.38
N ALA A 343 2.07 -13.45 11.52
CA ALA A 343 2.37 -12.31 12.38
C ALA A 343 3.32 -11.31 11.68
N LEU A 344 4.36 -11.80 11.00
CA LEU A 344 5.26 -10.97 10.21
C LEU A 344 4.53 -10.27 9.05
N MET A 345 3.62 -10.98 8.36
CA MET A 345 2.78 -10.40 7.31
C MET A 345 1.96 -9.20 7.82
N VAL A 346 1.34 -9.30 9.01
CA VAL A 346 0.60 -8.19 9.62
C VAL A 346 1.52 -7.00 9.88
N VAL A 347 2.68 -7.24 10.47
CA VAL A 347 3.66 -6.19 10.77
C VAL A 347 4.14 -5.52 9.48
N VAL A 348 4.52 -6.30 8.48
CA VAL A 348 5.00 -5.79 7.19
C VAL A 348 3.89 -5.03 6.46
N ALA A 349 2.65 -5.52 6.46
CA ALA A 349 1.53 -4.83 5.84
C ALA A 349 1.30 -3.45 6.46
N VAL A 350 1.32 -3.34 7.78
CA VAL A 350 1.15 -2.05 8.48
C VAL A 350 2.35 -1.13 8.24
N LEU A 351 3.59 -1.62 8.35
CA LEU A 351 4.78 -0.79 8.18
C LEU A 351 4.99 -0.35 6.73
N SER A 352 4.76 -1.23 5.76
CA SER A 352 4.86 -0.86 4.35
C SER A 352 3.81 0.19 3.97
N SER A 353 2.62 0.13 4.59
CA SER A 353 1.56 1.11 4.36
C SER A 353 1.95 2.52 4.82
N VAL A 354 2.67 2.65 5.93
CA VAL A 354 3.20 3.96 6.42
C VAL A 354 4.24 4.54 5.44
N GLY A 355 4.96 3.70 4.72
CA GLY A 355 5.95 4.12 3.71
C GLY A 355 5.37 4.48 2.35
N MET A 356 4.09 4.19 2.11
CA MET A 356 3.41 4.51 0.85
C MET A 356 2.99 5.99 0.80
N SER A 357 2.79 6.48 -0.41
CA SER A 357 2.28 7.83 -0.63
C SER A 357 0.85 7.77 -1.17
N GLY A 358 -0.03 8.64 -0.69
CA GLY A 358 -1.44 8.74 -1.11
C GLY A 358 -1.66 9.30 -2.53
N VAL A 359 -0.69 9.16 -3.42
CA VAL A 359 -0.77 9.56 -4.83
C VAL A 359 -0.70 8.33 -5.75
N PRO A 360 -1.25 8.38 -6.97
CA PRO A 360 -1.17 7.28 -7.92
C PRO A 360 0.28 6.82 -8.14
N GLY A 361 0.53 5.51 -8.07
CA GLY A 361 1.87 4.92 -8.16
C GLY A 361 2.68 4.97 -6.85
N GLY A 362 2.13 5.51 -5.77
CA GLY A 362 2.78 5.54 -4.45
C GLY A 362 2.93 4.16 -3.79
N GLY A 363 2.20 3.16 -4.28
CA GLY A 363 2.23 1.78 -3.78
C GLY A 363 3.53 1.02 -4.06
N TYR A 364 4.28 1.38 -5.11
CA TYR A 364 5.48 0.64 -5.55
C TYR A 364 6.52 0.43 -4.46
N ILE A 365 6.59 1.36 -3.50
CA ILE A 365 7.51 1.26 -2.36
C ILE A 365 7.05 0.18 -1.39
N GLY A 366 5.76 0.14 -1.09
CA GLY A 366 5.18 -0.88 -0.22
C GLY A 366 5.36 -2.29 -0.79
N GLU A 367 5.16 -2.46 -2.11
CA GLU A 367 5.43 -3.72 -2.80
C GLU A 367 6.90 -4.10 -2.71
N PHE A 368 7.81 -3.13 -2.87
CA PHE A 368 9.23 -3.41 -2.74
C PHE A 368 9.62 -3.85 -1.33
N ILE A 369 9.14 -3.14 -0.30
CA ILE A 369 9.39 -3.50 1.11
C ILE A 369 8.92 -4.93 1.37
N MET A 370 7.70 -5.25 1.00
CA MET A 370 7.11 -6.57 1.16
C MET A 370 7.92 -7.66 0.45
N CYS A 371 8.27 -7.44 -0.82
CA CYS A 371 9.06 -8.41 -1.59
C CYS A 371 10.48 -8.58 -1.03
N SER A 372 11.10 -7.51 -0.54
CA SER A 372 12.43 -7.58 0.07
C SER A 372 12.46 -8.39 1.37
N VAL A 373 11.34 -8.44 2.09
CA VAL A 373 11.24 -9.20 3.34
C VAL A 373 10.94 -10.67 3.09
N PHE A 374 9.99 -10.97 2.20
CA PHE A 374 9.50 -12.35 2.02
C PHE A 374 10.16 -13.09 0.85
N PHE A 375 10.75 -12.36 -0.10
CA PHE A 375 11.27 -12.90 -1.36
C PHE A 375 12.58 -12.23 -1.77
N PRO A 376 13.59 -12.12 -0.87
CA PRO A 376 14.84 -11.41 -1.18
C PRO A 376 15.56 -12.00 -2.39
N ASP A 377 15.61 -13.34 -2.50
CA ASP A 377 16.31 -14.04 -3.59
C ASP A 377 15.51 -14.10 -4.88
N GLN A 378 14.17 -14.00 -4.80
CA GLN A 378 13.27 -13.98 -5.95
C GLN A 378 12.77 -12.57 -6.30
N LEU A 379 13.42 -11.53 -5.81
CA LEU A 379 12.94 -10.13 -5.92
C LEU A 379 12.69 -9.69 -7.37
N ALA A 380 13.51 -10.15 -8.31
CA ALA A 380 13.37 -9.82 -9.74
C ALA A 380 12.06 -10.36 -10.35
N ILE A 381 11.50 -11.44 -9.80
CA ILE A 381 10.24 -12.03 -10.25
C ILE A 381 9.09 -11.55 -9.36
N ALA A 382 9.27 -11.56 -8.05
CA ALA A 382 8.24 -11.22 -7.08
C ALA A 382 7.76 -9.77 -7.19
N TYR A 383 8.69 -8.83 -7.35
CA TYR A 383 8.37 -7.41 -7.34
C TYR A 383 7.49 -6.97 -8.53
N PRO A 384 7.78 -7.34 -9.79
CA PRO A 384 6.89 -7.04 -10.92
C PRO A 384 5.49 -7.65 -10.78
N ILE A 385 5.39 -8.88 -10.26
CA ILE A 385 4.11 -9.53 -9.99
C ILE A 385 3.33 -8.71 -8.94
N ALA A 386 4.00 -8.32 -7.85
CA ALA A 386 3.40 -7.51 -6.80
C ALA A 386 2.91 -6.14 -7.31
N ILE A 387 3.72 -5.44 -8.12
CA ILE A 387 3.33 -4.17 -8.75
C ILE A 387 2.11 -4.35 -9.65
N THR A 388 2.07 -5.43 -10.43
CA THR A 388 0.94 -5.73 -11.31
C THR A 388 -0.35 -5.88 -10.51
N ILE A 389 -0.35 -6.72 -9.47
CA ILE A 389 -1.50 -6.84 -8.56
C ILE A 389 -1.82 -5.49 -7.95
N GLY A 390 -0.81 -4.74 -7.49
CA GLY A 390 -0.96 -3.41 -6.93
C GLY A 390 -1.74 -2.45 -7.83
N ASN A 391 -1.34 -2.33 -9.09
CA ASN A 391 -2.02 -1.49 -10.07
C ASN A 391 -3.46 -1.92 -10.34
N LEU A 392 -3.72 -3.24 -10.36
CA LEU A 392 -5.06 -3.78 -10.59
C LEU A 392 -6.01 -3.52 -9.43
N VAL A 393 -5.51 -3.53 -8.19
CA VAL A 393 -6.32 -3.37 -6.97
C VAL A 393 -6.30 -1.95 -6.42
N ASP A 394 -5.51 -1.03 -6.98
CA ASP A 394 -5.36 0.35 -6.51
C ASP A 394 -6.69 1.12 -6.39
N PRO A 395 -7.62 1.08 -7.37
CA PRO A 395 -8.88 1.80 -7.23
C PRO A 395 -9.68 1.41 -5.98
N PRO A 396 -10.03 0.14 -5.72
CA PRO A 396 -10.75 -0.26 -4.52
C PRO A 396 -9.92 -0.16 -3.25
N ALA A 397 -8.58 -0.33 -3.31
CA ALA A 397 -7.69 -0.10 -2.18
C ALA A 397 -7.75 1.37 -1.73
N THR A 398 -7.59 2.30 -2.66
CA THR A 398 -7.63 3.74 -2.39
C THR A 398 -9.01 4.18 -1.92
N MET A 399 -10.08 3.55 -2.42
CA MET A 399 -11.43 3.79 -1.93
C MET A 399 -11.56 3.49 -0.43
N ILE A 400 -11.02 2.37 0.04
CA ILE A 400 -11.01 2.03 1.48
C ILE A 400 -10.07 2.97 2.24
N ASN A 401 -8.84 3.17 1.78
CA ASN A 401 -7.86 4.01 2.44
C ASN A 401 -8.45 5.39 2.73
N SER A 402 -8.86 6.07 1.69
CA SER A 402 -9.28 7.46 1.78
C SER A 402 -10.64 7.65 2.46
N SER A 403 -11.66 6.84 2.14
CA SER A 403 -12.94 6.95 2.83
C SER A 403 -12.85 6.50 4.29
N GLY A 404 -11.89 5.64 4.61
CA GLY A 404 -11.54 5.26 5.97
C GLY A 404 -11.05 6.42 6.83
N ASP A 405 -10.36 7.42 6.26
CA ASP A 405 -9.92 8.63 6.97
C ASP A 405 -11.09 9.38 7.60
N TYR A 406 -12.18 9.54 6.82
CA TYR A 406 -13.41 10.10 7.32
C TYR A 406 -14.01 9.27 8.47
N VAL A 407 -14.04 7.94 8.31
CA VAL A 407 -14.62 7.03 9.32
C VAL A 407 -13.79 6.99 10.60
N VAL A 408 -12.45 6.95 10.49
CA VAL A 408 -11.55 6.98 11.65
C VAL A 408 -11.68 8.28 12.44
N SER A 409 -12.04 9.38 11.79
CA SER A 409 -12.30 10.64 12.48
C SER A 409 -13.38 10.53 13.56
N TYR A 410 -14.38 9.63 13.42
CA TYR A 410 -15.35 9.31 14.49
C TYR A 410 -14.67 8.67 15.70
N VAL A 411 -13.74 7.75 15.44
CA VAL A 411 -13.01 7.04 16.52
C VAL A 411 -12.13 8.02 17.27
N VAL A 412 -11.39 8.86 16.56
CA VAL A 412 -10.52 9.88 17.14
C VAL A 412 -11.34 10.88 17.96
N SER A 413 -12.47 11.37 17.43
CA SER A 413 -13.37 12.28 18.16
C SER A 413 -13.87 11.67 19.48
N ARG A 414 -14.14 10.36 19.52
CA ARG A 414 -14.51 9.69 20.76
C ARG A 414 -13.46 9.84 21.86
N PHE A 415 -12.19 9.71 21.53
CA PHE A 415 -11.08 9.79 22.49
C PHE A 415 -10.68 11.23 22.83
N VAL A 416 -10.87 12.16 21.90
CA VAL A 416 -10.47 13.57 22.04
C VAL A 416 -11.59 14.41 22.64
N ASP A 417 -12.80 14.31 22.09
CA ASP A 417 -13.98 15.10 22.45
C ASP A 417 -14.92 14.39 23.43
N GLY A 418 -14.64 13.10 23.71
CA GLY A 418 -15.37 12.26 24.67
C GLY A 418 -16.45 11.39 24.04
N LYS A 419 -16.88 10.36 24.80
CA LYS A 419 -17.81 9.31 24.30
C LYS A 419 -19.13 9.82 23.74
N ASN A 420 -19.60 10.97 24.21
CA ASN A 420 -20.91 11.53 23.86
C ASN A 420 -20.81 12.70 22.86
N TRP A 421 -19.67 12.89 22.19
CA TRP A 421 -19.47 14.00 21.29
C TRP A 421 -20.56 14.04 20.20
N PHE A 422 -20.86 12.93 19.58
CA PHE A 422 -21.84 12.87 18.48
C PHE A 422 -23.28 13.11 18.96
N GLN A 423 -23.63 12.66 20.19
CA GLN A 423 -24.95 12.95 20.78
C GLN A 423 -25.14 14.44 21.04
N LYS A 424 -24.08 15.15 21.43
CA LYS A 424 -24.10 16.62 21.56
C LYS A 424 -24.33 17.31 20.22
N VAL A 425 -23.69 16.82 19.15
CA VAL A 425 -23.90 17.31 17.78
C VAL A 425 -25.36 17.11 17.36
N LEU A 426 -25.94 15.93 17.58
CA LEU A 426 -27.34 15.66 17.26
C LEU A 426 -28.29 16.55 18.05
N ALA A 427 -28.05 16.78 19.34
CA ALA A 427 -28.87 17.65 20.17
C ALA A 427 -28.84 19.10 19.69
N SER A 428 -27.66 19.62 19.30
CA SER A 428 -27.52 20.99 18.76
C SER A 428 -28.18 21.20 17.40
N ARG A 429 -28.39 20.14 16.60
CA ARG A 429 -29.10 20.22 15.31
C ARG A 429 -30.63 20.21 15.45
N ASN A 430 -31.12 19.71 16.59
CA ASN A 430 -32.57 19.61 16.86
C ASN A 430 -33.08 20.76 17.73
N SER A 431 -32.18 21.63 18.20
CA SER A 431 -32.48 22.88 18.90
C SER A 431 -32.48 24.07 17.93
#